data_d4cb5f425b9e5122d4f8d0b2cad7d55a
#
_entry.id   d4cb5f425b9e5122d4f8d0b2cad7d55a
#
_cell.length_a   1.000
_cell.length_b   1.000
_cell.length_c   1.000
_cell.angle_alpha   90.00
_cell.angle_beta   90.00
_cell.angle_gamma   90.00
#
_symmetry.space_group_name_H-M   'P 1'
#
loop_
_entity.id
_entity.type
_entity.pdbx_description
1 polymer ?
#
loop_
_entity_poly.entity_id
_entity_poly.type
_entity_poly.pdbx_seq_one_letter_code
_entity_poly.pdbx_strand_id
1 'polypeptide(L)'
;MLFAHNDDMAIGAIQAIEEAGLKPGQDIVIISIDGVRGAFEAMKAGKLNVTVECNPLLGPQLMRLAQDVVAKKPVEKRITVEEGVFPAEVAAKELPNRKY
;
A
#
# COMPACT_ATOMS: atom_id res chain seq x y z
N MET A 1 -16.29 9.32 4.11
CA MET A 1 -15.22 8.32 3.89
C MET A 1 -14.85 8.31 2.42
N LEU A 2 -13.56 8.27 2.12
CA LEU A 2 -13.00 8.12 0.78
C LEU A 2 -12.27 6.77 0.71
N PHE A 3 -12.56 5.97 -0.32
CA PHE A 3 -11.77 4.81 -0.70
C PHE A 3 -11.05 5.13 -2.00
N ALA A 4 -9.74 5.15 -1.97
CA ALA A 4 -8.90 5.33 -3.14
C ALA A 4 -8.35 3.98 -3.61
N HIS A 5 -8.37 3.72 -4.92
CA HIS A 5 -7.95 2.44 -5.46
C HIS A 5 -6.44 2.20 -5.36
N ASN A 6 -5.66 3.27 -5.13
CA ASN A 6 -4.24 3.19 -4.78
C ASN A 6 -3.80 4.40 -3.95
N ASP A 7 -2.56 4.32 -3.44
CA ASP A 7 -2.00 5.34 -2.56
C ASP A 7 -1.76 6.68 -3.28
N ASP A 8 -1.34 6.68 -4.54
CA ASP A 8 -1.13 7.92 -5.30
C ASP A 8 -2.44 8.68 -5.53
N MET A 9 -3.53 7.96 -5.80
CA MET A 9 -4.87 8.55 -5.86
C MET A 9 -5.29 9.15 -4.52
N ALA A 10 -4.98 8.46 -3.40
CA ALA A 10 -5.27 8.97 -2.07
C ALA A 10 -4.48 10.25 -1.79
N ILE A 11 -3.19 10.30 -2.15
CA ILE A 11 -2.33 11.47 -1.98
C ILE A 11 -2.87 12.66 -2.80
N GLY A 12 -3.28 12.42 -4.05
CA GLY A 12 -3.93 13.46 -4.86
C GLY A 12 -5.26 13.95 -4.26
N ALA A 13 -6.08 13.04 -3.73
CA ALA A 13 -7.33 13.40 -3.07
C ALA A 13 -7.10 14.18 -1.77
N ILE A 14 -6.07 13.86 -1.00
CA ILE A 14 -5.66 14.60 0.20
C ILE A 14 -5.43 16.08 -0.13
N GLN A 15 -4.71 16.36 -1.23
CA GLN A 15 -4.48 17.73 -1.67
C GLN A 15 -5.80 18.47 -1.95
N ALA A 16 -6.71 17.86 -2.70
CA ALA A 16 -8.01 18.46 -3.03
C ALA A 16 -8.88 18.70 -1.77
N ILE A 17 -8.83 17.80 -0.79
CA ILE A 17 -9.53 17.93 0.49
C ILE A 17 -8.98 19.13 1.27
N GLU A 18 -7.66 19.31 1.31
CA GLU A 18 -7.01 20.44 1.97
C GLU A 18 -7.34 21.77 1.28
N GLU A 19 -7.34 21.80 -0.08
CA GLU A 19 -7.74 22.97 -0.88
C GLU A 19 -9.21 23.38 -0.63
N ALA A 20 -10.06 22.39 -0.32
CA ALA A 20 -11.46 22.63 0.07
C ALA A 20 -11.61 23.09 1.53
N GLY A 21 -10.52 23.26 2.28
CA GLY A 21 -10.53 23.71 3.68
C GLY A 21 -10.92 22.61 4.69
N LEU A 22 -10.94 21.35 4.26
CA LEU A 22 -11.23 20.18 5.11
C LEU A 22 -9.93 19.53 5.58
N LYS A 23 -10.02 18.74 6.65
CA LYS A 23 -8.90 18.01 7.23
C LYS A 23 -8.94 16.55 6.80
N PRO A 24 -8.08 16.12 5.83
CA PRO A 24 -8.00 14.70 5.45
C PRO A 24 -7.59 13.86 6.65
N GLY A 25 -8.07 12.64 6.72
CA GLY A 25 -7.83 11.72 7.83
C GLY A 25 -8.66 12.00 9.09
N GLN A 26 -9.27 13.18 9.22
CA GLN A 26 -10.08 13.61 10.36
C GLN A 26 -11.54 13.85 9.94
N ASP A 27 -11.80 14.84 9.08
CA ASP A 27 -13.15 15.14 8.58
C ASP A 27 -13.59 14.09 7.56
N ILE A 28 -12.62 13.53 6.82
CA ILE A 28 -12.84 12.47 5.84
C ILE A 28 -11.87 11.33 6.14
N VAL A 29 -12.40 10.18 6.55
CA VAL A 29 -11.62 8.94 6.68
C VAL A 29 -11.18 8.49 5.30
N ILE A 30 -9.90 8.22 5.12
CA ILE A 30 -9.30 7.84 3.84
C ILE A 30 -8.65 6.46 3.96
N ILE A 31 -8.99 5.57 3.03
CA ILE A 31 -8.45 4.22 2.91
C ILE A 31 -7.90 4.05 1.50
N SER A 32 -6.73 3.45 1.38
CA SER A 32 -6.07 3.22 0.09
C SER A 32 -5.42 1.84 0.00
N ILE A 33 -4.79 1.57 -1.13
CA ILE A 33 -4.11 0.30 -1.43
C ILE A 33 -2.73 0.63 -2.00
N ASP A 34 -1.77 -0.19 -1.76
CA ASP A 34 -0.41 -0.45 -2.23
C ASP A 34 0.60 -0.51 -1.08
N GLY A 35 0.54 0.38 -0.11
CA GLY A 35 1.51 0.42 0.99
C GLY A 35 2.82 1.09 0.59
N VAL A 36 2.77 2.09 -0.32
CA VAL A 36 3.96 2.84 -0.73
C VAL A 36 4.44 3.79 0.38
N ARG A 37 5.71 4.15 0.33
CA ARG A 37 6.33 5.05 1.32
C ARG A 37 5.56 6.36 1.52
N GLY A 38 5.06 6.97 0.42
CA GLY A 38 4.29 8.21 0.48
C GLY A 38 2.99 8.09 1.30
N ALA A 39 2.32 6.92 1.26
CA ALA A 39 1.15 6.67 2.09
C ALA A 39 1.51 6.64 3.58
N PHE A 40 2.62 6.01 3.95
CA PHE A 40 3.10 6.00 5.33
C PHE A 40 3.48 7.39 5.84
N GLU A 41 4.04 8.23 4.97
CA GLU A 41 4.32 9.64 5.29
C GLU A 41 3.02 10.41 5.51
N ALA A 42 2.00 10.22 4.65
CA ALA A 42 0.68 10.81 4.80
C ALA A 42 -0.03 10.32 6.08
N MET A 43 0.05 9.02 6.39
CA MET A 43 -0.49 8.46 7.65
C MET A 43 0.21 9.05 8.88
N LYS A 44 1.53 9.15 8.85
CA LYS A 44 2.31 9.77 9.94
C LYS A 44 1.94 11.24 10.14
N ALA A 45 1.57 11.94 9.07
CA ALA A 45 1.06 13.31 9.12
C ALA A 45 -0.43 13.42 9.55
N GLY A 46 -1.10 12.28 9.80
CA GLY A 46 -2.52 12.22 10.19
C GLY A 46 -3.50 12.49 9.05
N LYS A 47 -3.06 12.38 7.79
CA LYS A 47 -3.84 12.72 6.59
C LYS A 47 -4.42 11.49 5.87
N LEU A 48 -3.96 10.29 6.18
CA LEU A 48 -4.43 9.01 5.66
C LEU A 48 -4.64 8.06 6.84
N ASN A 49 -5.71 7.26 6.82
CA ASN A 49 -6.06 6.42 7.97
C ASN A 49 -5.56 4.99 7.83
N VAL A 50 -5.66 4.41 6.63
CA VAL A 50 -5.28 3.01 6.38
C VAL A 50 -4.77 2.86 4.97
N THR A 51 -3.70 2.08 4.78
CA THR A 51 -3.34 1.50 3.48
C THR A 51 -3.29 -0.02 3.59
N VAL A 52 -3.74 -0.70 2.54
CA VAL A 52 -3.65 -2.16 2.37
C VAL A 52 -2.50 -2.45 1.42
N GLU A 53 -1.56 -3.28 1.84
CA GLU A 53 -0.40 -3.58 1.02
C GLU A 53 -0.76 -4.34 -0.26
N CYS A 54 -0.16 -3.94 -1.38
CA CYS A 54 -0.02 -4.71 -2.60
C CYS A 54 1.46 -4.74 -2.95
N ASN A 55 2.15 -5.80 -2.52
CA ASN A 55 3.61 -5.84 -2.53
C ASN A 55 4.18 -6.05 -3.94
N PRO A 56 4.93 -5.09 -4.52
CA PRO A 56 5.51 -5.21 -5.85
C PRO A 56 6.82 -6.01 -5.89
N LEU A 57 7.39 -6.40 -4.73
CA LEU A 57 8.70 -7.04 -4.64
C LEU A 57 8.64 -8.55 -4.92
N LEU A 58 7.98 -8.93 -6.02
CA LEU A 58 7.73 -10.33 -6.42
C LEU A 58 8.86 -10.92 -7.28
N GLY A 59 9.86 -10.15 -7.65
CA GLY A 59 10.92 -10.56 -8.59
C GLY A 59 11.58 -11.90 -8.25
N PRO A 60 12.11 -12.12 -7.03
CA PRO A 60 12.75 -13.38 -6.68
C PRO A 60 11.81 -14.60 -6.77
N GLN A 61 10.55 -14.44 -6.39
CA GLN A 61 9.54 -15.49 -6.45
C GLN A 61 9.18 -15.81 -7.91
N LEU A 62 8.96 -14.79 -8.73
CA LEU A 62 8.65 -14.94 -10.15
C LEU A 62 9.81 -15.63 -10.91
N MET A 63 11.06 -15.26 -10.62
CA MET A 63 12.23 -15.89 -11.24
C MET A 63 12.35 -17.37 -10.88
N ARG A 64 12.09 -17.73 -9.63
CA ARG A 64 12.07 -19.13 -9.18
C ARG A 64 10.99 -19.92 -9.89
N LEU A 65 9.78 -19.38 -9.97
CA LEU A 65 8.67 -20.00 -10.68
C LEU A 65 8.97 -20.19 -12.17
N ALA A 66 9.55 -19.19 -12.82
CA ALA A 66 9.96 -19.29 -14.23
C ALA A 66 10.95 -20.44 -14.44
N GLN A 67 11.95 -20.60 -13.57
CA GLN A 67 12.90 -21.70 -13.61
C GLN A 67 12.20 -23.06 -13.44
N ASP A 68 11.27 -23.19 -12.51
CA ASP A 68 10.53 -24.43 -12.27
C ASP A 68 9.64 -24.79 -13.46
N VAL A 69 8.97 -23.82 -14.09
CA VAL A 69 8.19 -24.03 -15.32
C VAL A 69 9.08 -24.48 -16.47
N VAL A 70 10.24 -23.85 -16.70
CA VAL A 70 11.20 -24.27 -17.74
C VAL A 70 11.71 -25.68 -17.48
N ALA A 71 11.95 -26.01 -16.22
CA ALA A 71 12.38 -27.36 -15.81
C ALA A 71 11.23 -28.40 -15.80
N LYS A 72 10.02 -28.02 -16.25
CA LYS A 72 8.80 -28.86 -16.25
C LYS A 72 8.45 -29.44 -14.88
N LYS A 73 8.82 -28.76 -13.81
CA LYS A 73 8.40 -29.12 -12.46
C LYS A 73 6.94 -28.72 -12.23
N PRO A 74 6.20 -29.43 -11.38
CA PRO A 74 4.85 -29.02 -11.00
C PRO A 74 4.91 -27.68 -10.25
N VAL A 75 4.06 -26.74 -10.66
CA VAL A 75 3.87 -25.46 -9.99
C VAL A 75 2.41 -25.31 -9.57
N GLU A 76 2.19 -24.68 -8.44
CA GLU A 76 0.84 -24.40 -7.96
C GLU A 76 0.13 -23.40 -8.88
N LYS A 77 -1.17 -23.62 -9.12
CA LYS A 77 -1.99 -22.70 -9.96
C LYS A 77 -2.16 -21.34 -9.34
N ARG A 78 -2.05 -21.24 -8.02
CA ARG A 78 -2.23 -20.01 -7.26
C ARG A 78 -1.18 -19.97 -6.14
N ILE A 79 -0.42 -18.93 -6.13
CA ILE A 79 0.56 -18.64 -5.08
C ILE A 79 0.20 -17.28 -4.49
N THR A 80 -0.01 -17.24 -3.19
CA THR A 80 -0.31 -16.01 -2.45
C THR A 80 0.96 -15.49 -1.79
N VAL A 81 1.08 -14.18 -1.68
CA VAL A 81 2.10 -13.51 -0.87
C VAL A 81 1.47 -13.00 0.42
N GLU A 82 2.26 -12.91 1.47
CA GLU A 82 1.82 -12.27 2.69
C GLU A 82 1.86 -10.75 2.49
N GLU A 83 0.73 -10.11 2.80
CA GLU A 83 0.54 -8.67 2.69
C GLU A 83 -0.14 -8.16 3.95
N GLY A 84 0.10 -6.89 4.27
CA GLY A 84 -0.36 -6.27 5.50
C GLY A 84 -1.51 -5.27 5.29
N VAL A 85 -2.27 -5.07 6.37
CA VAL A 85 -3.16 -3.91 6.51
C VAL A 85 -2.52 -2.98 7.53
N PHE A 86 -2.22 -1.75 7.13
CA PHE A 86 -1.48 -0.80 7.94
C PHE A 86 -2.38 0.39 8.32
N PRO A 87 -2.89 0.42 9.55
CA PRO A 87 -3.54 1.62 10.09
C PRO A 87 -2.50 2.69 10.46
N ALA A 88 -2.95 3.94 10.57
CA ALA A 88 -2.08 5.09 10.80
C ALA A 88 -1.20 4.97 12.06
N GLU A 89 -1.66 4.25 13.08
CA GLU A 89 -0.96 4.07 14.35
C GLU A 89 0.38 3.34 14.20
N VAL A 90 0.51 2.48 13.19
CA VAL A 90 1.76 1.75 12.94
C VAL A 90 2.68 2.44 11.95
N ALA A 91 2.24 3.54 11.32
CA ALA A 91 2.95 4.19 10.22
C ALA A 91 4.37 4.63 10.61
N ALA A 92 4.54 5.23 11.78
CA ALA A 92 5.85 5.70 12.23
C ALA A 92 6.86 4.55 12.42
N LYS A 93 6.39 3.37 12.83
CA LYS A 93 7.20 2.17 13.04
C LYS A 93 7.56 1.51 11.70
N GLU A 94 6.60 1.46 10.78
CA GLU A 94 6.73 0.74 9.50
C GLU A 94 7.42 1.58 8.42
N LEU A 95 7.35 2.91 8.47
CA LEU A 95 7.94 3.81 7.47
C LEU A 95 9.43 3.54 7.17
N PRO A 96 10.32 3.27 8.15
CA PRO A 96 11.72 2.94 7.86
C PRO A 96 11.90 1.64 7.07
N ASN A 97 10.93 0.73 7.12
CA ASN A 97 10.99 -0.57 6.49
C ASN A 97 10.46 -0.55 5.05
N ARG A 98 9.79 0.53 4.62
CA ARG A 98 9.21 0.66 3.27
C ARG A 98 10.31 0.79 2.22
N LYS A 99 10.27 -0.10 1.24
CA LYS A 99 11.26 -0.23 0.15
C LYS A 99 10.74 0.33 -1.19
N TYR A 100 9.49 0.76 -1.22
CA TYR A 100 8.80 1.31 -2.39
C TYR A 100 7.79 2.37 -1.98
#